data_9085ecfdfd53b7e0a6f2d9c866cde746
#
_entry.id   9085ecfdfd53b7e0a6f2d9c866cde746
#
_cell.length_a   1.000
_cell.length_b   1.000
_cell.length_c   1.000
_cell.angle_alpha   90.00
_cell.angle_beta   90.00
_cell.angle_gamma   90.00
#
_symmetry.space_group_name_H-M   'P 1'
#
loop_
_entity.id
_entity.type
_entity.pdbx_description
1 polymer ?
#
loop_
_entity_poly.entity_id
_entity_poly.type
_entity_poly.pdbx_seq_one_letter_code
_entity_poly.pdbx_strand_id
1 'polypeptide(L)'
;MRICGWTCVSLLVACVLSAADTAAVRQANEQLAFVRKLAEAGAASKKQVEQAEKALKQAQDDALIAETLDARVALEDLTEEQSAEATGAATRRLDRLRARLAEQAGLVSQGVAPRTSLVPFEEEVDGARRIVAAMEQRARSLAEIAAMIRAEQEAGEQQADQPSLADGAIARITRFAGENKFGPEEFKHVVLEFERKFDRKLPVSARGETALHRSLGFDHRGRVDVAVLPESVEGRWLMRYLEQQKIPFFAFLTAVRGQATAPHIHIGPPSTRIRSTD
;
A
#
# COMPACT_ATOMS: atom_id res chain seq x y z
N MET A 1 14.23 44.79 -26.75
CA MET A 1 12.91 44.16 -26.43
C MET A 1 13.18 42.82 -25.79
N ARG A 2 13.01 42.72 -24.49
CA ARG A 2 13.19 41.49 -23.70
C ARG A 2 11.81 40.84 -23.53
N ILE A 3 11.64 39.62 -24.01
CA ILE A 3 10.42 38.83 -23.82
C ILE A 3 10.74 37.85 -22.71
N CYS A 4 10.15 38.11 -21.52
CA CYS A 4 10.12 37.17 -20.38
C CYS A 4 9.22 36.00 -20.74
N GLY A 5 9.78 34.81 -20.83
CA GLY A 5 9.03 33.54 -20.82
C GLY A 5 8.68 33.14 -19.40
N TRP A 6 7.43 33.20 -19.05
CA TRP A 6 6.89 32.61 -17.81
C TRP A 6 6.70 31.11 -18.03
N THR A 7 7.56 30.33 -17.43
CA THR A 7 7.33 28.88 -17.25
C THR A 7 6.36 28.66 -16.11
N CYS A 8 5.11 28.33 -16.45
CA CYS A 8 4.13 27.78 -15.50
C CYS A 8 4.62 26.39 -15.04
N VAL A 9 5.20 26.35 -13.85
CA VAL A 9 5.39 25.11 -13.12
C VAL A 9 4.05 24.74 -12.50
N SER A 10 3.30 23.84 -13.15
CA SER A 10 2.11 23.22 -12.57
C SER A 10 2.55 22.25 -11.48
N LEU A 11 2.57 22.70 -10.22
CA LEU A 11 2.62 21.82 -9.07
C LEU A 11 1.32 21.00 -9.05
N LEU A 12 1.36 19.76 -9.52
CA LEU A 12 0.40 18.73 -9.18
C LEU A 12 0.64 18.37 -7.70
N VAL A 13 0.00 19.11 -6.80
CA VAL A 13 -0.19 18.69 -5.42
C VAL A 13 -1.11 17.48 -5.47
N ALA A 14 -0.52 16.28 -5.40
CA ALA A 14 -1.26 15.08 -5.07
C ALA A 14 -1.93 15.35 -3.71
N CYS A 15 -3.26 15.49 -3.70
CA CYS A 15 -4.06 15.45 -2.47
C CYS A 15 -3.87 14.05 -1.84
N VAL A 16 -2.80 13.91 -1.06
CA VAL A 16 -2.76 12.91 -0.01
C VAL A 16 -3.81 13.41 0.98
N LEU A 17 -4.99 12.79 0.99
CA LEU A 17 -5.96 12.95 2.06
C LEU A 17 -5.25 12.48 3.32
N SER A 18 -4.63 13.40 4.03
CA SER A 18 -3.92 13.10 5.26
C SER A 18 -4.96 12.78 6.33
N ALA A 19 -4.77 11.70 7.06
CA ALA A 19 -5.50 11.38 8.30
C ALA A 19 -5.60 12.60 9.27
N ALA A 20 -4.74 13.61 9.07
CA ALA A 20 -4.74 14.88 9.78
C ALA A 20 -6.01 15.72 9.62
N ASP A 21 -6.88 15.46 8.64
CA ASP A 21 -7.97 16.38 8.27
C ASP A 21 -9.38 15.90 8.65
N THR A 22 -9.49 14.85 9.48
CA THR A 22 -10.79 14.41 9.99
C THR A 22 -11.38 15.42 10.99
N ALA A 23 -12.72 15.50 11.07
CA ALA A 23 -13.40 16.39 12.02
C ALA A 23 -12.93 16.15 13.47
N ALA A 24 -12.69 14.88 13.85
CA ALA A 24 -12.22 14.51 15.18
C ALA A 24 -10.81 15.03 15.46
N VAL A 25 -9.88 14.93 14.49
CA VAL A 25 -8.52 15.44 14.63
C VAL A 25 -8.52 16.97 14.72
N ARG A 26 -9.31 17.66 13.88
CA ARG A 26 -9.46 19.12 13.96
C ARG A 26 -9.97 19.57 15.33
N GLN A 27 -11.04 18.95 15.82
CA GLN A 27 -11.62 19.25 17.13
C GLN A 27 -10.61 19.02 18.26
N ALA A 28 -9.88 17.92 18.25
CA ALA A 28 -8.86 17.63 19.26
C ALA A 28 -7.69 18.63 19.22
N ASN A 29 -7.31 19.09 18.03
CA ASN A 29 -6.28 20.12 17.84
C ASN A 29 -6.73 21.50 18.39
N GLU A 30 -7.95 21.89 18.10
CA GLU A 30 -8.55 23.12 18.64
C GLU A 30 -8.62 23.08 20.17
N GLN A 31 -9.04 21.94 20.74
CA GLN A 31 -9.09 21.73 22.18
C GLN A 31 -7.70 21.83 22.82
N LEU A 32 -6.68 21.20 22.21
CA LEU A 32 -5.30 21.31 22.69
C LEU A 32 -4.80 22.76 22.66
N ALA A 33 -5.05 23.48 21.55
CA ALA A 33 -4.67 24.88 21.43
C ALA A 33 -5.35 25.77 22.49
N PHE A 34 -6.63 25.52 22.77
CA PHE A 34 -7.36 26.20 23.82
C PHE A 34 -6.80 25.94 25.22
N VAL A 35 -6.57 24.67 25.56
CA VAL A 35 -6.01 24.25 26.88
C VAL A 35 -4.60 24.81 27.09
N ARG A 36 -3.76 24.85 26.03
CA ARG A 36 -2.44 25.49 26.09
C ARG A 36 -2.51 26.99 26.41
N LYS A 37 -3.42 27.72 25.77
CA LYS A 37 -3.65 29.16 26.10
C LYS A 37 -4.07 29.34 27.55
N LEU A 38 -4.95 28.49 28.07
CA LEU A 38 -5.35 28.52 29.47
C LEU A 38 -4.17 28.22 30.43
N ALA A 39 -3.29 27.31 30.05
CA ALA A 39 -2.11 26.98 30.83
C ALA A 39 -1.10 28.14 30.87
N GLU A 40 -0.88 28.82 29.75
CA GLU A 40 -0.07 30.03 29.65
C GLU A 40 -0.64 31.17 30.56
N ALA A 41 -1.97 31.26 30.67
CA ALA A 41 -2.66 32.18 31.56
C ALA A 41 -2.72 31.69 33.03
N GLY A 42 -2.13 30.54 33.37
CA GLY A 42 -2.17 29.95 34.70
C GLY A 42 -3.56 29.35 35.08
N ALA A 43 -4.48 29.23 34.14
CA ALA A 43 -5.85 28.73 34.34
C ALA A 43 -6.03 27.24 34.04
N ALA A 44 -5.02 26.55 33.51
CA ALA A 44 -5.04 25.12 33.32
C ALA A 44 -3.76 24.45 33.86
N SER A 45 -3.89 23.24 34.38
CA SER A 45 -2.78 22.45 34.90
C SER A 45 -2.00 21.75 33.80
N LYS A 46 -0.74 21.39 34.06
CA LYS A 46 0.08 20.55 33.17
C LYS A 46 -0.63 19.23 32.81
N LYS A 47 -1.33 18.61 33.77
CA LYS A 47 -2.10 17.39 33.57
C LYS A 47 -3.21 17.57 32.52
N GLN A 48 -3.86 18.74 32.47
CA GLN A 48 -4.90 19.01 31.47
C GLN A 48 -4.29 19.16 30.08
N VAL A 49 -3.11 19.77 29.95
CA VAL A 49 -2.40 19.84 28.66
C VAL A 49 -2.02 18.43 28.19
N GLU A 50 -1.44 17.59 29.06
CA GLU A 50 -1.08 16.21 28.76
C GLU A 50 -2.31 15.37 28.34
N GLN A 51 -3.47 15.62 28.97
CA GLN A 51 -4.71 14.95 28.58
C GLN A 51 -5.18 15.38 27.18
N ALA A 52 -5.10 16.66 26.85
CA ALA A 52 -5.46 17.16 25.52
C ALA A 52 -4.50 16.65 24.44
N GLU A 53 -3.20 16.54 24.72
CA GLU A 53 -2.21 15.94 23.83
C GLU A 53 -2.49 14.44 23.56
N LYS A 54 -2.83 13.69 24.62
CA LYS A 54 -3.25 12.29 24.49
C LYS A 54 -4.52 12.14 23.65
N ALA A 55 -5.51 13.03 23.84
CA ALA A 55 -6.74 13.02 23.05
C ALA A 55 -6.48 13.29 21.56
N LEU A 56 -5.59 14.25 21.24
CA LEU A 56 -5.18 14.51 19.87
C LEU A 56 -4.49 13.27 19.25
N LYS A 57 -3.55 12.67 19.97
CA LYS A 57 -2.86 11.46 19.48
C LYS A 57 -3.82 10.28 19.25
N GLN A 58 -4.83 10.13 20.11
CA GLN A 58 -5.89 9.13 19.92
C GLN A 58 -6.70 9.38 18.65
N ALA A 59 -7.11 10.64 18.43
CA ALA A 59 -7.87 11.01 17.24
C ALA A 59 -7.06 10.78 15.95
N GLN A 60 -5.76 11.07 15.96
CA GLN A 60 -4.84 10.79 14.87
C GLN A 60 -4.69 9.28 14.60
N ASP A 61 -4.48 8.47 15.66
CA ASP A 61 -4.41 7.01 15.54
C ASP A 61 -5.69 6.44 14.93
N ASP A 62 -6.87 6.89 15.41
CA ASP A 62 -8.17 6.41 14.94
C ASP A 62 -8.44 6.82 13.47
N ALA A 63 -8.03 8.03 13.07
CA ALA A 63 -8.14 8.50 11.70
C ALA A 63 -7.24 7.70 10.75
N LEU A 64 -6.00 7.43 11.14
CA LEU A 64 -5.05 6.63 10.36
C LEU A 64 -5.54 5.18 10.18
N ILE A 65 -6.07 4.56 11.24
CA ILE A 65 -6.68 3.24 11.18
C ILE A 65 -7.86 3.23 10.19
N ALA A 66 -8.76 4.20 10.28
CA ALA A 66 -9.94 4.29 9.43
C ALA A 66 -9.56 4.48 7.95
N GLU A 67 -8.59 5.35 7.65
CA GLU A 67 -8.07 5.58 6.30
C GLU A 67 -7.44 4.30 5.73
N THR A 68 -6.58 3.63 6.49
CA THR A 68 -5.90 2.42 6.05
C THR A 68 -6.85 1.23 5.83
N LEU A 69 -7.94 1.15 6.58
CA LEU A 69 -8.96 0.10 6.43
C LEU A 69 -10.06 0.46 5.42
N ASP A 70 -10.05 1.66 4.84
CA ASP A 70 -11.02 2.02 3.79
C ASP A 70 -10.87 1.06 2.61
N ALA A 71 -11.95 0.40 2.22
CA ALA A 71 -11.98 -0.54 1.12
C ALA A 71 -11.67 0.10 -0.25
N ARG A 72 -11.70 1.44 -0.35
CA ARG A 72 -11.34 2.19 -1.56
C ARG A 72 -9.83 2.38 -1.70
N VAL A 73 -9.06 2.19 -0.63
CA VAL A 73 -7.59 2.26 -0.66
C VAL A 73 -7.05 0.89 -1.05
N ALA A 74 -6.52 0.78 -2.26
CA ALA A 74 -5.88 -0.44 -2.70
C ALA A 74 -4.60 -0.70 -1.89
N LEU A 75 -4.20 -1.97 -1.78
CA LEU A 75 -3.02 -2.34 -0.99
C LEU A 75 -1.74 -1.70 -1.55
N GLU A 76 -1.61 -1.68 -2.87
CA GLU A 76 -0.49 -1.09 -3.63
C GLU A 76 -0.42 0.43 -3.56
N ASP A 77 -1.48 1.10 -3.09
CA ASP A 77 -1.49 2.55 -2.86
C ASP A 77 -0.93 2.94 -1.49
N LEU A 78 -0.58 1.96 -0.66
CA LEU A 78 0.10 2.16 0.61
C LEU A 78 1.61 1.94 0.46
N THR A 79 2.39 2.69 1.24
CA THR A 79 3.82 2.41 1.43
C THR A 79 4.03 1.46 2.59
N GLU A 80 5.20 0.78 2.65
CA GLU A 80 5.58 -0.05 3.80
C GLU A 80 5.59 0.77 5.10
N GLU A 81 6.05 2.04 5.04
CA GLU A 81 6.06 2.96 6.18
C GLU A 81 4.66 3.33 6.67
N GLN A 82 3.74 3.69 5.75
CA GLN A 82 2.34 3.97 6.08
C GLN A 82 1.65 2.76 6.72
N SER A 83 1.90 1.57 6.19
CA SER A 83 1.36 0.32 6.73
C SER A 83 1.91 0.01 8.13
N ALA A 84 3.21 0.24 8.36
CA ALA A 84 3.83 0.06 9.67
C ALA A 84 3.29 1.08 10.69
N GLU A 85 3.12 2.35 10.30
CA GLU A 85 2.55 3.39 11.16
C GLU A 85 1.10 3.07 11.54
N ALA A 86 0.28 2.63 10.59
CA ALA A 86 -1.11 2.23 10.84
C ALA A 86 -1.19 1.01 11.78
N THR A 87 -0.30 0.03 11.63
CA THR A 87 -0.21 -1.12 12.54
C THR A 87 0.19 -0.67 13.95
N GLY A 88 1.14 0.26 14.06
CA GLY A 88 1.52 0.89 15.33
C GLY A 88 0.36 1.66 15.99
N ALA A 89 -0.42 2.41 15.22
CA ALA A 89 -1.62 3.11 15.70
C ALA A 89 -2.68 2.14 16.23
N ALA A 90 -2.93 1.04 15.51
CA ALA A 90 -3.87 -0.02 15.95
C ALA A 90 -3.41 -0.69 17.24
N THR A 91 -2.11 -0.96 17.39
CA THR A 91 -1.53 -1.52 18.61
C THR A 91 -1.67 -0.57 19.80
N ARG A 92 -1.35 0.72 19.63
CA ARG A 92 -1.55 1.75 20.67
C ARG A 92 -3.02 1.85 21.10
N ARG A 93 -3.96 1.76 20.16
CA ARG A 93 -5.40 1.72 20.47
C ARG A 93 -5.75 0.49 21.31
N LEU A 94 -5.29 -0.69 20.93
CA LEU A 94 -5.51 -1.92 21.68
C LEU A 94 -4.97 -1.82 23.12
N ASP A 95 -3.78 -1.26 23.30
CA ASP A 95 -3.16 -1.10 24.63
C ASP A 95 -3.95 -0.11 25.52
N ARG A 96 -4.47 0.98 24.94
CA ARG A 96 -5.37 1.90 25.66
C ARG A 96 -6.65 1.19 26.14
N LEU A 97 -7.26 0.37 25.29
CA LEU A 97 -8.49 -0.36 25.62
C LEU A 97 -8.24 -1.44 26.67
N ARG A 98 -7.10 -2.14 26.59
CA ARG A 98 -6.67 -3.10 27.64
C ARG A 98 -6.46 -2.41 29.00
N ALA A 99 -5.85 -1.23 29.01
CA ALA A 99 -5.69 -0.46 30.24
C ALA A 99 -7.03 -0.07 30.86
N ARG A 100 -8.01 0.37 30.04
CA ARG A 100 -9.38 0.68 30.50
C ARG A 100 -10.10 -0.57 31.03
N LEU A 101 -9.97 -1.70 30.36
CA LEU A 101 -10.52 -2.96 30.84
C LEU A 101 -9.91 -3.37 32.19
N ALA A 102 -8.60 -3.24 32.35
CA ALA A 102 -7.91 -3.54 33.60
C ALA A 102 -8.35 -2.60 34.75
N GLU A 103 -8.56 -1.32 34.49
CA GLU A 103 -9.09 -0.36 35.47
C GLU A 103 -10.51 -0.75 35.89
N GLN A 104 -11.40 -1.08 34.94
CA GLN A 104 -12.75 -1.53 35.22
C GLN A 104 -12.78 -2.86 36.00
N ALA A 105 -11.89 -3.79 35.65
CA ALA A 105 -11.75 -5.05 36.38
C ALA A 105 -11.30 -4.83 37.85
N GLY A 106 -10.45 -3.82 38.07
CA GLY A 106 -10.09 -3.37 39.42
C GLY A 106 -11.32 -2.92 40.24
N LEU A 107 -12.21 -2.12 39.63
CA LEU A 107 -13.45 -1.70 40.31
C LEU A 107 -14.40 -2.86 40.61
N VAL A 108 -14.48 -3.84 39.70
CA VAL A 108 -15.27 -5.05 39.93
C VAL A 108 -14.67 -5.88 41.06
N SER A 109 -13.35 -6.05 41.11
CA SER A 109 -12.66 -6.81 42.19
C SER A 109 -12.83 -6.17 43.56
N GLN A 110 -13.01 -4.85 43.63
CA GLN A 110 -13.28 -4.08 44.86
C GLN A 110 -14.76 -4.07 45.24
N GLY A 111 -15.62 -4.69 44.43
CA GLY A 111 -17.08 -4.70 44.66
C GLY A 111 -17.77 -3.34 44.34
N VAL A 112 -17.09 -2.41 43.73
CA VAL A 112 -17.58 -1.08 43.35
C VAL A 112 -18.46 -1.13 42.10
N ALA A 113 -18.16 -2.04 41.17
CA ALA A 113 -18.90 -2.23 39.92
C ALA A 113 -19.38 -3.68 39.76
N PRO A 114 -20.53 -3.95 39.11
CA PRO A 114 -20.98 -5.27 38.79
C PRO A 114 -20.12 -5.92 37.68
N ARG A 115 -19.99 -7.25 37.72
CA ARG A 115 -19.19 -8.00 36.73
C ARG A 115 -19.68 -7.79 35.30
N THR A 116 -20.96 -7.57 35.08
CA THR A 116 -21.56 -7.29 33.78
C THR A 116 -21.05 -5.99 33.14
N SER A 117 -20.48 -5.09 33.96
CA SER A 117 -19.87 -3.86 33.44
C SER A 117 -18.57 -4.08 32.66
N LEU A 118 -18.01 -5.30 32.70
CA LEU A 118 -16.79 -5.64 31.89
C LEU A 118 -17.14 -5.91 30.42
N VAL A 119 -18.34 -6.40 30.12
CA VAL A 119 -18.73 -6.86 28.78
C VAL A 119 -18.43 -5.82 27.69
N PRO A 120 -18.85 -4.55 27.79
CA PRO A 120 -18.55 -3.58 26.73
C PRO A 120 -17.04 -3.35 26.53
N PHE A 121 -16.24 -3.38 27.58
CA PHE A 121 -14.78 -3.22 27.49
C PHE A 121 -14.11 -4.46 26.87
N GLU A 122 -14.60 -5.65 27.16
CA GLU A 122 -14.14 -6.90 26.56
C GLU A 122 -14.43 -6.90 25.05
N GLU A 123 -15.63 -6.48 24.64
CA GLU A 123 -16.03 -6.33 23.22
C GLU A 123 -15.17 -5.31 22.49
N GLU A 124 -14.88 -4.15 23.11
CA GLU A 124 -13.96 -3.15 22.54
C GLU A 124 -12.55 -3.71 22.34
N VAL A 125 -12.01 -4.43 23.32
CA VAL A 125 -10.68 -5.07 23.24
C VAL A 125 -10.65 -6.13 22.13
N ASP A 126 -11.68 -6.96 22.02
CA ASP A 126 -11.75 -7.98 20.98
C ASP A 126 -11.92 -7.36 19.57
N GLY A 127 -12.68 -6.27 19.47
CA GLY A 127 -12.75 -5.49 18.24
C GLY A 127 -11.38 -4.94 17.82
N ALA A 128 -10.65 -4.35 18.78
CA ALA A 128 -9.30 -3.82 18.52
C ALA A 128 -8.28 -4.91 18.16
N ARG A 129 -8.36 -6.11 18.77
CA ARG A 129 -7.51 -7.26 18.37
C ARG A 129 -7.72 -7.65 16.91
N ARG A 130 -9.00 -7.69 16.46
CA ARG A 130 -9.31 -7.98 15.03
C ARG A 130 -8.74 -6.91 14.11
N ILE A 131 -8.77 -5.65 14.51
CA ILE A 131 -8.17 -4.55 13.73
C ILE A 131 -6.64 -4.72 13.63
N VAL A 132 -5.95 -5.00 14.73
CA VAL A 132 -4.49 -5.26 14.71
C VAL A 132 -4.16 -6.42 13.77
N ALA A 133 -4.88 -7.54 13.88
CA ALA A 133 -4.67 -8.70 13.02
C ALA A 133 -4.88 -8.37 11.52
N ALA A 134 -5.90 -7.55 11.20
CA ALA A 134 -6.14 -7.10 9.82
C ALA A 134 -5.01 -6.20 9.29
N MET A 135 -4.49 -5.27 10.12
CA MET A 135 -3.36 -4.42 9.77
C MET A 135 -2.09 -5.22 9.54
N GLU A 136 -1.77 -6.16 10.43
CA GLU A 136 -0.62 -7.05 10.26
C GLU A 136 -0.73 -7.91 8.99
N GLN A 137 -1.93 -8.38 8.65
CA GLN A 137 -2.14 -9.11 7.42
C GLN A 137 -1.91 -8.23 6.19
N ARG A 138 -2.43 -7.00 6.18
CA ARG A 138 -2.17 -6.03 5.09
C ARG A 138 -0.67 -5.73 4.98
N ALA A 139 0.02 -5.51 6.09
CA ALA A 139 1.46 -5.25 6.12
C ALA A 139 2.27 -6.43 5.52
N ARG A 140 1.92 -7.67 5.85
CA ARG A 140 2.55 -8.87 5.26
C ARG A 140 2.33 -8.92 3.76
N SER A 141 1.09 -8.76 3.28
CA SER A 141 0.79 -8.78 1.85
C SER A 141 1.49 -7.65 1.10
N LEU A 142 1.59 -6.45 1.70
CA LEU A 142 2.33 -5.33 1.12
C LEU A 142 3.84 -5.62 1.01
N ALA A 143 4.44 -6.21 2.05
CA ALA A 143 5.84 -6.62 2.03
C ALA A 143 6.13 -7.69 0.97
N GLU A 144 5.18 -8.62 0.74
CA GLU A 144 5.27 -9.61 -0.34
C GLU A 144 5.25 -8.93 -1.72
N ILE A 145 4.32 -7.98 -1.95
CA ILE A 145 4.27 -7.21 -3.20
C ILE A 145 5.55 -6.39 -3.40
N ALA A 146 6.04 -5.73 -2.34
CA ALA A 146 7.29 -4.97 -2.39
C ALA A 146 8.50 -5.85 -2.72
N ALA A 147 8.55 -7.07 -2.16
CA ALA A 147 9.58 -8.05 -2.48
C ALA A 147 9.50 -8.51 -3.94
N MET A 148 8.29 -8.71 -4.48
CA MET A 148 8.10 -9.03 -5.91
C MET A 148 8.63 -7.92 -6.81
N ILE A 149 8.25 -6.67 -6.53
CA ILE A 149 8.67 -5.50 -7.32
C ILE A 149 10.20 -5.37 -7.32
N ARG A 150 10.86 -5.48 -6.16
CA ARG A 150 12.33 -5.41 -6.07
C ARG A 150 12.99 -6.50 -6.91
N ALA A 151 12.44 -7.67 -6.88
CA ALA A 151 12.94 -8.85 -7.54
C ALA A 151 12.82 -8.81 -9.07
N GLU A 152 11.71 -8.29 -9.59
CA GLU A 152 11.55 -8.04 -11.02
C GLU A 152 12.64 -7.12 -11.55
N GLN A 153 13.05 -6.17 -10.74
CA GLN A 153 14.05 -5.18 -11.12
C GLN A 153 15.46 -5.70 -11.08
N GLU A 154 15.81 -6.47 -10.05
CA GLU A 154 17.11 -7.14 -9.97
C GLU A 154 17.29 -8.10 -11.16
N ALA A 155 16.24 -8.82 -11.56
CA ALA A 155 16.25 -9.67 -12.74
C ALA A 155 16.40 -8.86 -14.05
N GLY A 156 15.78 -7.68 -14.12
CA GLY A 156 15.90 -6.78 -15.27
C GLY A 156 17.30 -6.14 -15.41
N GLU A 157 17.94 -5.78 -14.29
CA GLU A 157 19.30 -5.19 -14.27
C GLU A 157 20.38 -6.23 -14.60
N GLN A 158 20.28 -7.46 -14.06
CA GLN A 158 21.25 -8.52 -14.31
C GLN A 158 21.25 -9.02 -15.75
N GLN A 159 20.12 -8.90 -16.46
CA GLN A 159 20.01 -9.29 -17.85
C GLN A 159 20.45 -8.21 -18.85
N ALA A 160 20.55 -6.95 -18.43
CA ALA A 160 21.08 -5.88 -19.26
C ALA A 160 22.61 -5.97 -19.45
N ASP A 161 23.31 -6.66 -18.53
CA ASP A 161 24.78 -6.79 -18.52
C ASP A 161 25.32 -8.13 -19.05
N GLN A 162 24.45 -9.11 -19.41
CA GLN A 162 24.92 -10.40 -19.90
C GLN A 162 24.68 -10.58 -21.41
N PRO A 163 25.72 -10.90 -22.19
CA PRO A 163 25.54 -11.38 -23.56
C PRO A 163 24.79 -12.72 -23.51
N SER A 164 23.78 -12.88 -24.37
CA SER A 164 22.98 -14.08 -24.54
C SER A 164 23.86 -15.35 -24.54
N LEU A 165 23.88 -16.07 -23.43
CA LEU A 165 24.37 -17.44 -23.38
C LEU A 165 23.17 -18.39 -23.38
N ALA A 166 22.85 -18.87 -24.59
CA ALA A 166 22.02 -20.06 -24.75
C ALA A 166 22.73 -21.25 -24.14
N ASP A 167 21.97 -22.05 -23.45
CA ASP A 167 22.00 -23.46 -23.12
C ASP A 167 22.13 -23.83 -21.65
N GLY A 168 21.03 -24.43 -21.15
CA GLY A 168 21.08 -25.42 -20.08
C GLY A 168 20.45 -25.14 -18.74
N ALA A 169 20.11 -23.88 -18.41
CA ALA A 169 19.26 -23.60 -17.25
C ALA A 169 17.84 -23.32 -17.74
N ILE A 170 16.84 -24.04 -17.24
CA ILE A 170 15.42 -23.72 -17.47
C ILE A 170 15.24 -22.25 -17.09
N ALA A 171 15.06 -21.40 -18.10
CA ALA A 171 14.89 -19.98 -17.90
C ALA A 171 13.62 -19.78 -17.04
N ARG A 172 13.82 -19.36 -15.78
CA ARG A 172 12.71 -19.12 -14.84
C ARG A 172 11.90 -17.87 -15.20
N ILE A 173 12.39 -17.08 -16.15
CA ILE A 173 11.79 -15.86 -16.66
C ILE A 173 11.84 -15.90 -18.18
N THR A 174 10.67 -15.77 -18.84
CA THR A 174 10.59 -15.55 -20.29
C THR A 174 10.40 -14.06 -20.54
N ARG A 175 11.22 -13.48 -21.41
CA ARG A 175 11.17 -12.07 -21.77
C ARG A 175 10.92 -11.89 -23.26
N PHE A 176 10.05 -10.94 -23.61
CA PHE A 176 9.89 -10.43 -24.96
C PHE A 176 10.04 -8.90 -25.00
N ALA A 177 10.99 -8.41 -25.78
CA ALA A 177 11.36 -6.98 -25.80
C ALA A 177 10.53 -6.14 -26.78
N GLY A 178 9.35 -6.53 -27.18
CA GLY A 178 8.48 -5.90 -28.17
C GLY A 178 8.77 -4.45 -28.53
N GLU A 179 8.46 -4.06 -29.76
CA GLU A 179 8.75 -2.72 -30.29
C GLU A 179 7.60 -1.73 -30.10
N ASN A 180 6.40 -2.22 -29.81
CA ASN A 180 5.21 -1.39 -29.68
C ASN A 180 5.14 -0.74 -28.29
N LYS A 181 4.67 0.52 -28.26
CA LYS A 181 4.33 1.19 -27.02
C LYS A 181 3.17 0.47 -26.37
N PHE A 182 3.22 0.31 -25.06
CA PHE A 182 2.15 -0.23 -24.27
C PHE A 182 1.50 0.87 -23.43
N GLY A 183 0.19 0.99 -23.51
CA GLY A 183 -0.58 2.00 -22.80
C GLY A 183 -2.01 1.54 -22.52
N PRO A 184 -2.89 2.41 -22.02
CA PRO A 184 -4.25 2.06 -21.63
C PRO A 184 -5.10 1.48 -22.78
N GLU A 185 -4.93 1.93 -24.00
CA GLU A 185 -5.70 1.44 -25.15
C GLU A 185 -5.23 0.04 -25.59
N GLU A 186 -3.91 -0.18 -25.66
CA GLU A 186 -3.35 -1.50 -25.96
C GLU A 186 -3.78 -2.51 -24.88
N PHE A 187 -3.73 -2.11 -23.61
CA PHE A 187 -4.19 -2.95 -22.52
C PHE A 187 -5.68 -3.29 -22.63
N LYS A 188 -6.52 -2.35 -22.99
CA LYS A 188 -7.95 -2.59 -23.23
C LYS A 188 -8.19 -3.65 -24.31
N HIS A 189 -7.41 -3.62 -25.40
CA HIS A 189 -7.47 -4.65 -26.42
C HIS A 189 -7.03 -6.02 -25.89
N VAL A 190 -5.96 -6.07 -25.11
CA VAL A 190 -5.50 -7.32 -24.45
C VAL A 190 -6.62 -7.92 -23.59
N VAL A 191 -7.28 -7.08 -22.76
CA VAL A 191 -8.39 -7.52 -21.90
C VAL A 191 -9.54 -8.08 -22.74
N LEU A 192 -10.01 -7.34 -23.75
CA LEU A 192 -11.15 -7.76 -24.61
C LEU A 192 -10.87 -9.08 -25.32
N GLU A 193 -9.67 -9.26 -25.88
CA GLU A 193 -9.31 -10.47 -26.59
C GLU A 193 -9.14 -11.67 -25.65
N PHE A 194 -8.59 -11.45 -24.43
CA PHE A 194 -8.52 -12.48 -23.41
C PHE A 194 -9.94 -12.92 -22.97
N GLU A 195 -10.80 -11.97 -22.64
CA GLU A 195 -12.17 -12.23 -22.20
C GLU A 195 -12.98 -12.94 -23.31
N ARG A 196 -12.83 -12.50 -24.54
CA ARG A 196 -13.47 -13.15 -25.71
C ARG A 196 -12.99 -14.59 -25.88
N LYS A 197 -11.70 -14.86 -25.62
CA LYS A 197 -11.08 -16.20 -25.83
C LYS A 197 -11.45 -17.20 -24.75
N PHE A 198 -11.52 -16.73 -23.48
CA PHE A 198 -11.64 -17.62 -22.32
C PHE A 198 -12.95 -17.47 -21.55
N ASP A 199 -13.85 -16.61 -22.00
CA ASP A 199 -15.14 -16.31 -21.34
C ASP A 199 -15.00 -15.98 -19.85
N ARG A 200 -13.90 -15.29 -19.50
CA ARG A 200 -13.62 -14.83 -18.12
C ARG A 200 -12.76 -13.57 -18.11
N LYS A 201 -12.86 -12.81 -17.03
CA LYS A 201 -12.05 -11.60 -16.83
C LYS A 201 -10.57 -11.91 -16.74
N LEU A 202 -9.74 -11.07 -17.35
CA LEU A 202 -8.29 -11.09 -17.15
C LEU A 202 -7.98 -10.70 -15.68
N PRO A 203 -7.34 -11.58 -14.88
CA PRO A 203 -7.03 -11.27 -13.48
C PRO A 203 -5.85 -10.29 -13.39
N VAL A 204 -6.14 -9.01 -13.20
CA VAL A 204 -5.17 -7.94 -13.05
C VAL A 204 -4.78 -7.82 -11.58
N SER A 205 -3.49 -7.91 -11.25
CA SER A 205 -2.95 -7.77 -9.90
C SER A 205 -2.44 -6.35 -9.61
N ALA A 206 -1.86 -5.66 -10.60
CA ALA A 206 -1.46 -4.26 -10.46
C ALA A 206 -1.62 -3.49 -11.77
N ARG A 207 -1.92 -2.18 -11.70
CA ARG A 207 -2.01 -1.27 -12.85
C ARG A 207 -1.22 0.00 -12.60
N GLY A 208 -0.24 0.27 -13.47
CA GLY A 208 0.49 1.52 -13.49
C GLY A 208 1.30 1.78 -12.22
N GLU A 209 1.64 3.04 -12.01
CA GLU A 209 2.47 3.46 -10.89
C GLU A 209 1.63 3.62 -9.61
N THR A 210 1.90 2.78 -8.62
CA THR A 210 1.29 2.85 -7.29
C THR A 210 2.17 3.63 -6.31
N ALA A 211 1.64 3.96 -5.12
CA ALA A 211 2.43 4.59 -4.06
C ALA A 211 3.61 3.69 -3.63
N LEU A 212 3.40 2.38 -3.63
CA LEU A 212 4.43 1.40 -3.32
C LEU A 212 5.58 1.45 -4.33
N HIS A 213 5.30 1.47 -5.65
CA HIS A 213 6.36 1.59 -6.67
C HIS A 213 7.17 2.87 -6.48
N ARG A 214 6.51 4.01 -6.24
CA ARG A 214 7.19 5.29 -6.00
C ARG A 214 8.07 5.25 -4.74
N SER A 215 7.58 4.68 -3.65
CA SER A 215 8.34 4.58 -2.39
C SER A 215 9.58 3.70 -2.52
N LEU A 216 9.55 2.71 -3.41
CA LEU A 216 10.68 1.85 -3.75
C LEU A 216 11.64 2.47 -4.80
N GLY A 217 11.33 3.67 -5.31
CA GLY A 217 12.16 4.38 -6.27
C GLY A 217 12.03 3.87 -7.71
N PHE A 218 10.86 3.36 -8.10
CA PHE A 218 10.64 2.81 -9.43
C PHE A 218 9.53 3.50 -10.20
N ASP A 219 9.77 3.69 -11.50
CA ASP A 219 8.76 4.12 -12.45
C ASP A 219 8.06 2.89 -13.03
N HIS A 220 6.80 2.69 -12.66
CA HIS A 220 5.95 1.63 -13.16
C HIS A 220 4.81 2.15 -14.05
N ARG A 221 4.93 3.36 -14.58
CA ARG A 221 3.93 3.95 -15.48
C ARG A 221 3.82 3.16 -16.78
N GLY A 222 2.59 2.93 -17.23
CA GLY A 222 2.33 2.22 -18.48
C GLY A 222 2.62 0.71 -18.43
N ARG A 223 2.49 0.07 -17.26
CA ARG A 223 2.71 -1.36 -17.03
C ARG A 223 1.53 -1.99 -16.30
N VAL A 224 1.32 -3.28 -16.48
CA VAL A 224 0.24 -4.03 -15.84
C VAL A 224 0.72 -5.43 -15.49
N ASP A 225 0.48 -5.86 -14.25
CA ASP A 225 0.72 -7.21 -13.81
C ASP A 225 -0.56 -8.02 -13.83
N VAL A 226 -0.50 -9.22 -14.39
CA VAL A 226 -1.64 -10.13 -14.47
C VAL A 226 -1.33 -11.45 -13.78
N ALA A 227 -2.21 -11.85 -12.85
CA ALA A 227 -2.10 -13.09 -12.08
C ALA A 227 -2.49 -14.32 -12.93
N VAL A 228 -1.82 -14.49 -14.08
CA VAL A 228 -1.98 -15.62 -14.99
C VAL A 228 -0.71 -16.45 -14.97
N LEU A 229 -0.85 -17.75 -14.69
CA LEU A 229 0.27 -18.70 -14.74
C LEU A 229 0.83 -18.78 -16.17
N PRO A 230 2.10 -18.44 -16.43
CA PRO A 230 2.67 -18.47 -17.79
C PRO A 230 2.57 -19.82 -18.47
N GLU A 231 2.68 -20.93 -17.72
CA GLU A 231 2.59 -22.29 -18.23
C GLU A 231 1.15 -22.80 -18.40
N SER A 232 0.14 -22.02 -17.98
CA SER A 232 -1.26 -22.37 -18.23
C SER A 232 -1.64 -22.22 -19.70
N VAL A 233 -2.80 -22.72 -20.08
CA VAL A 233 -3.33 -22.52 -21.45
C VAL A 233 -3.51 -21.03 -21.72
N GLU A 234 -4.03 -20.29 -20.74
CA GLU A 234 -4.25 -18.87 -20.79
C GLU A 234 -2.94 -18.08 -20.87
N GLY A 235 -1.94 -18.44 -20.05
CA GLY A 235 -0.63 -17.78 -20.03
C GLY A 235 0.11 -17.95 -21.35
N ARG A 236 0.19 -19.17 -21.87
CA ARG A 236 0.80 -19.43 -23.19
C ARG A 236 0.08 -18.72 -24.33
N TRP A 237 -1.24 -18.62 -24.26
CA TRP A 237 -2.01 -17.86 -25.24
C TRP A 237 -1.72 -16.37 -25.11
N LEU A 238 -1.74 -15.83 -23.89
CA LEU A 238 -1.49 -14.41 -23.63
C LEU A 238 -0.10 -14.00 -24.11
N MET A 239 0.94 -14.73 -23.76
CA MET A 239 2.32 -14.45 -24.22
C MET A 239 2.40 -14.44 -25.74
N ARG A 240 1.83 -15.44 -26.45
CA ARG A 240 1.80 -15.47 -27.94
C ARG A 240 1.03 -14.29 -28.50
N TYR A 241 -0.07 -13.90 -27.88
CA TYR A 241 -0.85 -12.73 -28.31
C TYR A 241 -0.02 -11.45 -28.17
N LEU A 242 0.67 -11.25 -27.02
CA LEU A 242 1.54 -10.12 -26.80
C LEU A 242 2.72 -10.08 -27.79
N GLU A 243 3.32 -11.22 -28.11
CA GLU A 243 4.35 -11.34 -29.16
C GLU A 243 3.81 -10.92 -30.55
N GLN A 244 2.64 -11.39 -30.93
CA GLN A 244 2.01 -11.02 -32.19
C GLN A 244 1.70 -9.53 -32.27
N GLN A 245 1.30 -8.92 -31.15
CA GLN A 245 1.05 -7.49 -31.05
C GLN A 245 2.35 -6.68 -30.81
N LYS A 246 3.51 -7.33 -30.74
CA LYS A 246 4.82 -6.73 -30.42
C LYS A 246 4.83 -5.92 -29.12
N ILE A 247 4.01 -6.32 -28.16
CA ILE A 247 3.93 -5.71 -26.82
C ILE A 247 4.98 -6.38 -25.93
N PRO A 248 5.86 -5.61 -25.28
CA PRO A 248 6.86 -6.16 -24.36
C PRO A 248 6.23 -6.79 -23.14
N PHE A 249 6.81 -7.89 -22.65
CA PHE A 249 6.38 -8.54 -21.42
C PHE A 249 7.51 -9.32 -20.73
N PHE A 250 7.29 -9.63 -19.45
CA PHE A 250 8.07 -10.57 -18.64
C PHE A 250 7.13 -11.62 -18.06
N ALA A 251 7.43 -12.89 -18.24
CA ALA A 251 6.67 -14.00 -17.67
C ALA A 251 7.51 -14.72 -16.64
N PHE A 252 7.09 -14.67 -15.37
CA PHE A 252 7.72 -15.35 -14.25
C PHE A 252 7.12 -16.76 -14.13
N LEU A 253 7.90 -17.79 -14.45
CA LEU A 253 7.44 -19.20 -14.52
C LEU A 253 7.32 -19.86 -13.15
N THR A 254 8.08 -19.42 -12.18
CA THR A 254 8.08 -19.96 -10.82
C THR A 254 8.19 -18.85 -9.78
N ALA A 255 7.75 -19.15 -8.55
CA ALA A 255 8.18 -18.36 -7.41
C ALA A 255 9.71 -18.42 -7.31
N VAL A 256 10.39 -17.31 -7.43
CA VAL A 256 11.83 -17.20 -7.30
C VAL A 256 12.11 -16.56 -5.95
N ARG A 257 12.79 -17.28 -5.04
CA ARG A 257 13.05 -16.82 -3.67
C ARG A 257 13.77 -15.47 -3.72
N GLY A 258 13.11 -14.43 -3.20
CA GLY A 258 13.57 -13.05 -3.33
C GLY A 258 13.22 -12.37 -4.65
N GLN A 259 12.51 -13.04 -5.61
CA GLN A 259 12.22 -12.49 -6.95
C GLN A 259 10.74 -12.54 -7.37
N ALA A 260 9.97 -13.53 -7.07
CA ALA A 260 8.53 -13.56 -7.34
C ALA A 260 7.85 -14.49 -6.35
N THR A 261 6.80 -14.03 -5.66
CA THR A 261 6.07 -14.88 -4.71
C THR A 261 5.12 -15.84 -5.41
N ALA A 262 4.78 -15.56 -6.67
CA ALA A 262 3.93 -16.42 -7.49
C ALA A 262 4.25 -16.24 -8.99
N PRO A 263 4.01 -17.26 -9.82
CA PRO A 263 4.06 -17.11 -11.28
C PRO A 263 3.03 -16.08 -11.76
N HIS A 264 3.48 -15.12 -12.60
CA HIS A 264 2.62 -14.09 -13.18
C HIS A 264 3.23 -13.54 -14.49
N ILE A 265 2.48 -12.71 -15.20
CA ILE A 265 2.94 -12.05 -16.42
C ILE A 265 2.87 -10.54 -16.22
N HIS A 266 4.00 -9.87 -16.32
CA HIS A 266 4.16 -8.43 -16.39
C HIS A 266 4.06 -7.97 -17.84
N ILE A 267 3.12 -7.10 -18.16
CA ILE A 267 2.88 -6.57 -19.50
C ILE A 267 3.38 -5.12 -19.55
N GLY A 268 4.26 -4.82 -20.48
CA GLY A 268 4.86 -3.51 -20.68
C GLY A 268 6.39 -3.55 -20.65
N PRO A 269 7.04 -2.39 -20.80
CA PRO A 269 8.51 -2.30 -20.75
C PRO A 269 9.03 -2.60 -19.33
N PRO A 270 10.33 -2.94 -19.16
CA PRO A 270 10.94 -3.15 -17.86
C PRO A 270 10.77 -1.92 -16.95
N SER A 271 10.56 -2.15 -15.65
CA SER A 271 10.54 -1.09 -14.66
C SER A 271 11.91 -0.40 -14.61
N THR A 272 11.92 0.93 -14.55
CA THR A 272 13.14 1.71 -14.50
C THR A 272 13.28 2.38 -13.13
N ARG A 273 14.49 2.44 -12.58
CA ARG A 273 14.74 3.23 -11.37
C ARG A 273 14.54 4.71 -11.66
N ILE A 274 13.80 5.37 -10.79
CA ILE A 274 13.74 6.83 -10.77
C ILE A 274 15.10 7.29 -10.26
N ARG A 275 15.93 7.86 -11.17
CA ARG A 275 17.17 8.50 -10.75
C ARG A 275 16.78 9.74 -9.94
N SER A 276 17.12 9.77 -8.66
CA SER A 276 17.13 11.01 -7.89
C SER A 276 18.13 11.94 -8.59
N THR A 277 17.64 12.97 -9.25
CA THR A 277 18.48 14.11 -9.62
C THR A 277 18.75 14.85 -8.32
N ASP A 278 20.01 14.70 -7.81
CA ASP A 278 20.56 15.58 -6.78
C ASP A 278 20.48 17.05 -7.21
#